data_ace3b8147154bad51c2c77f1eb5c165e
#
_entry.id   ace3b8147154bad51c2c77f1eb5c165e
#
_cell.length_a   1.000
_cell.length_b   1.000
_cell.length_c   1.000
_cell.angle_alpha   90.00
_cell.angle_beta   90.00
_cell.angle_gamma   90.00
#
_symmetry.space_group_name_H-M   'P 1'
#
loop_
_entity.id
_entity.type
_entity.pdbx_description
1 polymer ?
#
loop_
_entity_poly.entity_id
_entity_poly.type
_entity_poly.pdbx_seq_one_letter_code
_entity_poly.pdbx_strand_id
1 'polypeptide(L)'
;MENETAQASYVDGYASAMLGIATVEGGEIADEIFNAAIALNGNAELIDVLADNRIPAERKQGIIDDLLSQRASSVTVAAITFLVASGQARRLDEIAKRLAYLAAEAEGEVVAEVRAPLDLDADQIDRLSAALSKATGKRVQVKVIVDPSVIGGVVTKVGDTVLDGSVQNRFTELREQWG
;
A
#
# COMPACT_ATOMS: atom_id res chain seq x y z
N MET A 1 6.47 11.38 -21.67
CA MET A 1 5.93 12.50 -20.87
C MET A 1 4.40 12.57 -20.92
N GLU A 2 3.71 12.65 -22.06
CA GLU A 2 2.22 12.70 -22.09
C GLU A 2 1.56 11.43 -21.52
N ASN A 3 2.13 10.25 -21.72
CA ASN A 3 1.56 8.99 -21.23
C ASN A 3 1.70 8.81 -19.69
N GLU A 4 2.79 9.32 -19.09
CA GLU A 4 2.99 9.28 -17.64
C GLU A 4 2.05 10.25 -16.91
N THR A 5 1.83 11.43 -17.48
CA THR A 5 0.90 12.43 -16.91
C THR A 5 -0.55 11.94 -16.96
N ALA A 6 -0.94 11.29 -18.06
CA ALA A 6 -2.26 10.69 -18.18
C ALA A 6 -2.44 9.52 -17.18
N GLN A 7 -1.42 8.68 -17.01
CA GLN A 7 -1.45 7.55 -16.07
C GLN A 7 -1.54 8.00 -14.61
N ALA A 8 -0.77 9.02 -14.22
CA ALA A 8 -0.86 9.62 -12.88
C ALA A 8 -2.27 10.18 -12.61
N SER A 9 -2.88 10.83 -13.62
CA SER A 9 -4.25 11.36 -13.53
C SER A 9 -5.30 10.26 -13.29
N TYR A 10 -5.14 9.07 -13.89
CA TYR A 10 -6.07 7.95 -13.64
C TYR A 10 -5.93 7.40 -12.22
N VAL A 11 -4.70 7.19 -11.74
CA VAL A 11 -4.44 6.72 -10.37
C VAL A 11 -5.04 7.70 -9.36
N ASP A 12 -4.81 9.00 -9.54
CA ASP A 12 -5.37 10.06 -8.68
C ASP A 12 -6.90 10.05 -8.69
N GLY A 13 -7.53 9.86 -9.85
CA GLY A 13 -9.00 9.80 -9.98
C GLY A 13 -9.60 8.63 -9.21
N TYR A 14 -9.03 7.42 -9.37
CA TYR A 14 -9.49 6.25 -8.64
C TYR A 14 -9.22 6.37 -7.13
N ALA A 15 -8.05 6.83 -6.73
CA ALA A 15 -7.71 7.03 -5.32
C ALA A 15 -8.64 8.05 -4.65
N SER A 16 -8.96 9.15 -5.33
CA SER A 16 -9.91 10.16 -4.83
C SER A 16 -11.33 9.60 -4.70
N ALA A 17 -11.78 8.77 -5.65
CA ALA A 17 -13.07 8.10 -5.56
C ALA A 17 -13.12 7.14 -4.37
N MET A 18 -12.06 6.36 -4.14
CA MET A 18 -11.95 5.47 -2.97
C MET A 18 -11.90 6.25 -1.66
N LEU A 19 -11.22 7.41 -1.62
CA LEU A 19 -11.22 8.30 -0.47
C LEU A 19 -12.63 8.80 -0.15
N GLY A 20 -13.42 9.15 -1.18
CA GLY A 20 -14.82 9.54 -1.00
C GLY A 20 -15.65 8.44 -0.32
N ILE A 21 -15.46 7.18 -0.70
CA ILE A 21 -16.10 6.02 -0.06
C ILE A 21 -15.62 5.88 1.39
N ALA A 22 -14.31 5.92 1.62
CA ALA A 22 -13.70 5.77 2.95
C ALA A 22 -14.16 6.88 3.91
N THR A 23 -14.33 8.11 3.42
CA THR A 23 -14.80 9.24 4.24
C THR A 23 -16.24 9.07 4.73
N VAL A 24 -17.10 8.44 3.92
CA VAL A 24 -18.52 8.18 4.27
C VAL A 24 -18.66 7.00 5.22
N GLU A 25 -17.90 5.94 5.00
CA GLU A 25 -18.03 4.67 5.73
C GLU A 25 -17.14 4.59 6.98
N GLY A 26 -16.14 5.49 7.11
CA GLY A 26 -15.20 5.54 8.23
C GLY A 26 -13.74 5.38 7.77
N GLY A 27 -12.81 6.02 8.49
CA GLY A 27 -11.39 6.10 8.10
C GLY A 27 -10.67 4.76 7.97
N GLU A 28 -11.12 3.72 8.69
CA GLU A 28 -10.55 2.37 8.63
C GLU A 28 -10.66 1.72 7.23
N ILE A 29 -11.64 2.14 6.42
CA ILE A 29 -11.85 1.59 5.06
C ILE A 29 -10.66 1.89 4.13
N ALA A 30 -10.03 3.05 4.27
CA ALA A 30 -8.83 3.37 3.47
C ALA A 30 -7.69 2.39 3.77
N ASP A 31 -7.51 2.02 5.03
CA ASP A 31 -6.52 1.06 5.49
C ASP A 31 -6.84 -0.36 5.06
N GLU A 32 -8.11 -0.75 5.13
CA GLU A 32 -8.54 -2.05 4.62
C GLU A 32 -8.30 -2.19 3.11
N ILE A 33 -8.64 -1.16 2.32
CA ILE A 33 -8.39 -1.15 0.86
C ILE A 33 -6.88 -1.23 0.60
N PHE A 34 -6.06 -0.48 1.34
CA PHE A 34 -4.60 -0.55 1.20
C PHE A 34 -4.09 -1.96 1.47
N ASN A 35 -4.45 -2.54 2.61
CA ASN A 35 -3.99 -3.88 3.01
C ASN A 35 -4.45 -4.96 2.02
N ALA A 36 -5.71 -4.91 1.57
CA ALA A 36 -6.25 -5.85 0.59
C ALA A 36 -5.51 -5.74 -0.76
N ALA A 37 -5.29 -4.53 -1.26
CA ALA A 37 -4.60 -4.30 -2.52
C ALA A 37 -3.14 -4.77 -2.48
N ILE A 38 -2.42 -4.49 -1.39
CA ILE A 38 -1.03 -4.96 -1.21
C ILE A 38 -0.97 -6.48 -1.11
N ALA A 39 -1.89 -7.11 -0.37
CA ALA A 39 -1.95 -8.57 -0.25
C ALA A 39 -2.22 -9.25 -1.60
N LEU A 40 -3.15 -8.73 -2.40
CA LEU A 40 -3.43 -9.24 -3.75
C LEU A 40 -2.23 -9.06 -4.68
N ASN A 41 -1.56 -7.90 -4.62
CA ASN A 41 -0.41 -7.58 -5.47
C ASN A 41 0.83 -8.42 -5.14
N GLY A 42 0.89 -9.02 -3.96
CA GLY A 42 1.95 -9.96 -3.56
C GLY A 42 1.96 -11.26 -4.38
N ASN A 43 0.92 -11.54 -5.18
CA ASN A 43 0.83 -12.71 -6.05
C ASN A 43 0.67 -12.29 -7.51
N ALA A 44 1.77 -12.35 -8.28
CA ALA A 44 1.79 -11.94 -9.68
C ALA A 44 0.84 -12.77 -10.57
N GLU A 45 0.71 -14.08 -10.31
CA GLU A 45 -0.20 -14.96 -11.08
C GLU A 45 -1.67 -14.55 -10.85
N LEU A 46 -2.02 -14.20 -9.62
CA LEU A 46 -3.35 -13.69 -9.28
C LEU A 46 -3.64 -12.38 -10.02
N ILE A 47 -2.71 -11.44 -10.00
CA ILE A 47 -2.86 -10.17 -10.72
C ILE A 47 -3.01 -10.40 -12.22
N ASP A 48 -2.26 -11.34 -12.81
CA ASP A 48 -2.39 -11.68 -14.22
C ASP A 48 -3.78 -12.23 -14.55
N VAL A 49 -4.34 -13.09 -13.69
CA VAL A 49 -5.72 -13.60 -13.81
C VAL A 49 -6.74 -12.47 -13.70
N LEU A 50 -6.61 -11.60 -12.70
CA LEU A 50 -7.52 -10.48 -12.48
C LEU A 50 -7.43 -9.42 -13.60
N ALA A 51 -6.27 -9.27 -14.24
CA ALA A 51 -6.05 -8.34 -15.34
C ALA A 51 -6.44 -8.91 -16.73
N ASP A 52 -6.66 -10.22 -16.85
CA ASP A 52 -6.95 -10.85 -18.14
C ASP A 52 -8.40 -10.52 -18.59
N ASN A 53 -8.51 -9.76 -19.67
CA ASN A 53 -9.81 -9.36 -20.23
C ASN A 53 -10.63 -10.53 -20.82
N ARG A 54 -10.04 -11.71 -21.00
CA ARG A 54 -10.74 -12.92 -21.46
C ARG A 54 -11.50 -13.60 -20.33
N ILE A 55 -11.19 -13.29 -19.08
CA ILE A 55 -11.88 -13.85 -17.91
C ILE A 55 -13.11 -13.01 -17.61
N PRO A 56 -14.32 -13.62 -17.52
CA PRO A 56 -15.55 -12.92 -17.19
C PRO A 56 -15.48 -12.20 -15.85
N ALA A 57 -16.17 -11.05 -15.74
CA ALA A 57 -16.17 -10.22 -14.54
C ALA A 57 -16.68 -10.98 -13.31
N GLU A 58 -17.72 -11.81 -13.49
CA GLU A 58 -18.32 -12.63 -12.42
C GLU A 58 -17.30 -13.60 -11.82
N ARG A 59 -16.42 -14.16 -12.66
CA ARG A 59 -15.38 -15.08 -12.18
C ARG A 59 -14.29 -14.33 -11.39
N LYS A 60 -13.90 -13.15 -11.84
CA LYS A 60 -12.97 -12.30 -11.11
C LYS A 60 -13.54 -11.85 -9.76
N GLN A 61 -14.82 -11.48 -9.75
CA GLN A 61 -15.54 -11.14 -8.52
C GLN A 61 -15.54 -12.35 -7.57
N GLY A 62 -15.89 -13.55 -8.02
CA GLY A 62 -15.86 -14.75 -7.18
C GLY A 62 -14.50 -15.00 -6.54
N ILE A 63 -13.41 -14.83 -7.29
CA ILE A 63 -12.04 -14.95 -6.75
C ILE A 63 -11.78 -13.91 -5.65
N ILE A 64 -12.19 -12.65 -5.84
CA ILE A 64 -12.02 -11.58 -4.85
C ILE A 64 -12.87 -11.86 -3.60
N ASP A 65 -14.12 -12.30 -3.77
CA ASP A 65 -15.02 -12.67 -2.68
C ASP A 65 -14.42 -13.81 -1.85
N ASP A 66 -13.93 -14.87 -2.50
CA ASP A 66 -13.31 -16.01 -1.82
C ASP A 66 -12.07 -15.63 -0.98
N LEU A 67 -11.29 -14.67 -1.46
CA LEU A 67 -10.06 -14.24 -0.80
C LEU A 67 -10.29 -13.22 0.32
N LEU A 68 -11.25 -12.31 0.16
CA LEU A 68 -11.39 -11.14 1.02
C LEU A 68 -12.62 -11.15 1.94
N SER A 69 -13.72 -11.89 1.63
CA SER A 69 -14.99 -11.77 2.35
C SER A 69 -14.92 -12.09 3.86
N GLN A 70 -13.93 -12.87 4.28
CA GLN A 70 -13.70 -13.20 5.70
C GLN A 70 -12.66 -12.31 6.39
N ARG A 71 -12.02 -11.39 5.64
CA ARG A 71 -10.86 -10.61 6.11
C ARG A 71 -11.03 -9.11 5.96
N ALA A 72 -11.99 -8.68 5.18
CA ALA A 72 -12.27 -7.29 4.89
C ALA A 72 -13.77 -7.01 4.90
N SER A 73 -14.15 -5.76 5.10
CA SER A 73 -15.54 -5.32 5.04
C SER A 73 -16.12 -5.50 3.63
N SER A 74 -17.45 -5.61 3.54
CA SER A 74 -18.15 -5.70 2.25
C SER A 74 -17.88 -4.47 1.36
N VAL A 75 -17.62 -3.32 1.96
CA VAL A 75 -17.28 -2.07 1.26
C VAL A 75 -15.91 -2.20 0.60
N THR A 76 -14.92 -2.72 1.31
CA THR A 76 -13.58 -2.98 0.78
C THR A 76 -13.61 -4.01 -0.35
N VAL A 77 -14.35 -5.11 -0.18
CA VAL A 77 -14.53 -6.11 -1.24
C VAL A 77 -15.15 -5.49 -2.49
N ALA A 78 -16.20 -4.68 -2.34
CA ALA A 78 -16.84 -3.98 -3.44
C ALA A 78 -15.88 -2.98 -4.13
N ALA A 79 -15.07 -2.23 -3.36
CA ALA A 79 -14.09 -1.28 -3.88
C ALA A 79 -13.01 -1.99 -4.71
N ILE A 80 -12.43 -3.08 -4.21
CA ILE A 80 -11.44 -3.88 -4.95
C ILE A 80 -12.06 -4.49 -6.21
N THR A 81 -13.27 -5.05 -6.11
CA THR A 81 -14.00 -5.60 -7.26
C THR A 81 -14.23 -4.55 -8.33
N PHE A 82 -14.63 -3.34 -7.94
CA PHE A 82 -14.82 -2.21 -8.86
C PHE A 82 -13.52 -1.84 -9.57
N LEU A 83 -12.40 -1.75 -8.85
CA LEU A 83 -11.10 -1.43 -9.45
C LEU A 83 -10.67 -2.51 -10.45
N VAL A 84 -10.86 -3.79 -10.13
CA VAL A 84 -10.54 -4.90 -11.03
C VAL A 84 -11.46 -4.90 -12.26
N ALA A 85 -12.77 -4.69 -12.09
CA ALA A 85 -13.73 -4.60 -13.18
C ALA A 85 -13.45 -3.41 -14.11
N SER A 86 -12.91 -2.31 -13.55
CA SER A 86 -12.46 -1.13 -14.31
C SER A 86 -11.11 -1.33 -15.01
N GLY A 87 -10.53 -2.54 -14.98
CA GLY A 87 -9.26 -2.87 -15.63
C GLY A 87 -8.02 -2.37 -14.90
N GLN A 88 -8.15 -2.00 -13.62
CA GLN A 88 -7.04 -1.45 -12.81
C GLN A 88 -6.30 -2.51 -11.98
N ALA A 89 -6.53 -3.81 -12.23
CA ALA A 89 -5.92 -4.89 -11.45
C ALA A 89 -4.38 -4.76 -11.31
N ARG A 90 -3.67 -4.38 -12.37
CA ARG A 90 -2.21 -4.20 -12.36
C ARG A 90 -1.72 -2.94 -11.63
N ARG A 91 -2.64 -2.07 -11.21
CA ARG A 91 -2.35 -0.80 -10.53
C ARG A 91 -2.99 -0.71 -9.15
N LEU A 92 -3.46 -1.83 -8.63
CA LEU A 92 -4.09 -1.87 -7.31
C LEU A 92 -3.17 -1.29 -6.23
N ASP A 93 -1.88 -1.63 -6.26
CA ASP A 93 -0.91 -1.12 -5.30
C ASP A 93 -0.64 0.39 -5.45
N GLU A 94 -0.53 0.90 -6.69
CA GLU A 94 -0.36 2.33 -6.94
C GLU A 94 -1.57 3.14 -6.45
N ILE A 95 -2.79 2.67 -6.76
CA ILE A 95 -4.04 3.32 -6.34
C ILE A 95 -4.17 3.27 -4.81
N ALA A 96 -3.87 2.13 -4.19
CA ALA A 96 -3.94 1.95 -2.75
C ALA A 96 -2.94 2.84 -1.99
N LYS A 97 -1.70 2.94 -2.48
CA LYS A 97 -0.69 3.86 -1.94
C LYS A 97 -1.16 5.31 -2.06
N ARG A 98 -1.67 5.69 -3.23
CA ARG A 98 -2.17 7.05 -3.43
C ARG A 98 -3.36 7.37 -2.52
N LEU A 99 -4.28 6.41 -2.34
CA LEU A 99 -5.37 6.53 -1.37
C LEU A 99 -4.85 6.77 0.05
N ALA A 100 -3.86 5.98 0.49
CA ALA A 100 -3.26 6.15 1.82
C ALA A 100 -2.64 7.54 2.00
N TYR A 101 -1.94 8.06 0.98
CA TYR A 101 -1.41 9.43 1.02
C TYR A 101 -2.51 10.49 1.12
N LEU A 102 -3.59 10.37 0.35
CA LEU A 102 -4.71 11.31 0.36
C LEU A 102 -5.46 11.26 1.70
N ALA A 103 -5.65 10.07 2.27
CA ALA A 103 -6.29 9.89 3.57
C ALA A 103 -5.46 10.54 4.70
N ALA A 104 -4.16 10.27 4.73
CA ALA A 104 -3.27 10.87 5.72
C ALA A 104 -3.18 12.39 5.58
N GLU A 105 -3.11 12.91 4.35
CA GLU A 105 -3.11 14.36 4.09
C GLU A 105 -4.39 15.03 4.61
N ALA A 106 -5.55 14.39 4.44
CA ALA A 106 -6.82 14.89 4.97
C ALA A 106 -6.83 14.97 6.50
N GLU A 107 -6.07 14.11 7.19
CA GLU A 107 -5.90 14.11 8.65
C GLU A 107 -4.72 14.96 9.12
N GLY A 108 -3.99 15.59 8.21
CA GLY A 108 -2.78 16.38 8.53
C GLY A 108 -1.59 15.51 8.94
N GLU A 109 -1.54 14.29 8.44
CA GLU A 109 -0.49 13.31 8.68
C GLU A 109 0.37 13.07 7.43
N VAL A 110 1.49 12.38 7.59
CA VAL A 110 2.33 11.91 6.49
C VAL A 110 2.45 10.39 6.51
N VAL A 111 2.43 9.77 5.34
CA VAL A 111 2.60 8.33 5.23
C VAL A 111 4.08 7.96 5.26
N ALA A 112 4.42 6.95 6.06
CA ALA A 112 5.67 6.23 5.99
C ALA A 112 5.42 4.82 5.44
N GLU A 113 5.88 4.53 4.23
CA GLU A 113 5.92 3.18 3.70
C GLU A 113 7.10 2.42 4.33
N VAL A 114 6.80 1.35 5.04
CA VAL A 114 7.80 0.53 5.74
C VAL A 114 7.83 -0.85 5.12
N ARG A 115 8.96 -1.21 4.50
CA ARG A 115 9.20 -2.55 3.99
C ARG A 115 9.94 -3.37 5.04
N ALA A 116 9.40 -4.53 5.38
CA ALA A 116 9.95 -5.46 6.34
C ALA A 116 9.86 -6.90 5.81
N PRO A 117 10.80 -7.80 6.19
CA PRO A 117 10.79 -9.19 5.72
C PRO A 117 9.61 -10.01 6.26
N LEU A 118 9.02 -9.56 7.35
CA LEU A 118 7.87 -10.15 8.04
C LEU A 118 6.89 -9.06 8.42
N ASP A 119 5.66 -9.44 8.68
CA ASP A 119 4.65 -8.52 9.21
C ASP A 119 5.07 -7.98 10.58
N LEU A 120 4.64 -6.75 10.87
CA LEU A 120 4.92 -6.07 12.14
C LEU A 120 3.67 -6.13 13.03
N ASP A 121 3.87 -6.39 14.31
CA ASP A 121 2.80 -6.30 15.29
C ASP A 121 2.44 -4.84 15.62
N ALA A 122 1.29 -4.63 16.29
CA ALA A 122 0.79 -3.30 16.61
C ALA A 122 1.79 -2.49 17.45
N ASP A 123 2.44 -3.12 18.44
CA ASP A 123 3.44 -2.45 19.28
C ASP A 123 4.66 -1.99 18.48
N GLN A 124 5.08 -2.78 17.49
CA GLN A 124 6.19 -2.43 16.60
C GLN A 124 5.83 -1.25 15.69
N ILE A 125 4.60 -1.27 15.15
CA ILE A 125 4.06 -0.18 14.32
C ILE A 125 3.98 1.11 15.13
N ASP A 126 3.44 1.07 16.35
CA ASP A 126 3.29 2.24 17.21
C ASP A 126 4.65 2.85 17.60
N ARG A 127 5.63 2.02 17.97
CA ARG A 127 7.00 2.49 18.27
C ARG A 127 7.67 3.12 17.07
N LEU A 128 7.48 2.53 15.89
CA LEU A 128 8.04 3.04 14.64
C LEU A 128 7.39 4.36 14.25
N SER A 129 6.06 4.47 14.36
CA SER A 129 5.31 5.70 14.14
C SER A 129 5.77 6.82 15.07
N ALA A 130 5.92 6.53 16.36
CA ALA A 130 6.41 7.49 17.34
C ALA A 130 7.85 7.96 17.05
N ALA A 131 8.75 7.03 16.68
CA ALA A 131 10.13 7.35 16.35
C ALA A 131 10.22 8.22 15.09
N LEU A 132 9.46 7.87 14.05
CA LEU A 132 9.41 8.63 12.80
C LEU A 132 8.77 10.01 13.01
N SER A 133 7.70 10.10 13.79
CA SER A 133 7.05 11.37 14.13
C SER A 133 8.01 12.30 14.87
N LYS A 134 8.80 11.76 15.79
CA LYS A 134 9.83 12.52 16.50
C LYS A 134 10.95 13.01 15.56
N ALA A 135 11.35 12.16 14.60
CA ALA A 135 12.43 12.48 13.65
C ALA A 135 11.99 13.51 12.61
N THR A 136 10.74 13.45 12.17
CA THR A 136 10.21 14.31 11.10
C THR A 136 9.51 15.58 11.61
N GLY A 137 9.13 15.61 12.88
CA GLY A 137 8.32 16.69 13.45
C GLY A 137 6.86 16.71 12.99
N LYS A 138 6.40 15.65 12.31
CA LYS A 138 5.03 15.49 11.79
C LYS A 138 4.39 14.24 12.38
N ARG A 139 3.06 14.16 12.40
CA ARG A 139 2.38 12.90 12.69
C ARG A 139 2.59 11.96 11.53
N VAL A 140 3.02 10.73 11.81
CA VAL A 140 3.39 9.74 10.79
C VAL A 140 2.50 8.53 10.91
N GLN A 141 1.78 8.22 9.84
CA GLN A 141 1.03 6.98 9.69
C GLN A 141 1.93 5.93 9.01
N VAL A 142 2.17 4.82 9.69
CA VAL A 142 3.00 3.72 9.16
C VAL A 142 2.16 2.77 8.32
N LYS A 143 2.58 2.50 7.09
CA LYS A 143 2.01 1.48 6.20
C LYS A 143 3.05 0.40 5.94
N VAL A 144 2.77 -0.81 6.41
CA VAL A 144 3.69 -1.94 6.30
C VAL A 144 3.49 -2.66 4.96
N ILE A 145 4.61 -2.95 4.30
CA ILE A 145 4.67 -3.78 3.08
C ILE A 145 5.62 -4.93 3.38
N VAL A 146 5.09 -6.15 3.43
CA VAL A 146 5.92 -7.34 3.61
C VAL A 146 6.72 -7.59 2.35
N ASP A 147 8.05 -7.52 2.47
CA ASP A 147 8.99 -7.69 1.36
C ASP A 147 10.12 -8.63 1.79
N PRO A 148 10.05 -9.92 1.41
CA PRO A 148 11.07 -10.91 1.77
C PRO A 148 12.48 -10.61 1.23
N SER A 149 12.62 -9.67 0.29
CA SER A 149 13.92 -9.25 -0.23
C SER A 149 14.71 -8.36 0.74
N VAL A 150 14.03 -7.80 1.75
CA VAL A 150 14.68 -7.01 2.81
C VAL A 150 15.44 -7.95 3.74
N ILE A 151 16.76 -7.82 3.78
CA ILE A 151 17.63 -8.67 4.62
C ILE A 151 17.80 -8.02 6.00
N GLY A 152 16.86 -8.35 6.89
CA GLY A 152 16.86 -7.86 8.29
C GLY A 152 16.64 -6.34 8.40
N GLY A 153 16.02 -5.92 9.49
CA GLY A 153 15.66 -4.51 9.68
C GLY A 153 14.48 -4.06 8.84
N VAL A 154 14.37 -2.75 8.64
CA VAL A 154 13.28 -2.13 7.86
C VAL A 154 13.83 -1.07 6.91
N VAL A 155 13.21 -0.96 5.74
CA VAL A 155 13.42 0.15 4.83
C VAL A 155 12.18 1.05 4.89
N THR A 156 12.38 2.30 5.25
CA THR A 156 11.28 3.25 5.45
C THR A 156 11.39 4.38 4.43
N LYS A 157 10.29 4.68 3.74
CA LYS A 157 10.16 5.84 2.87
C LYS A 157 9.11 6.80 3.46
N VAL A 158 9.54 8.01 3.78
CA VAL A 158 8.67 9.09 4.27
C VAL A 158 8.69 10.23 3.27
N GLY A 159 7.63 10.38 2.49
CA GLY A 159 7.61 11.29 1.34
C GLY A 159 8.74 10.94 0.35
N ASP A 160 9.64 11.87 0.07
CA ASP A 160 10.79 11.65 -0.83
C ASP A 160 12.05 11.15 -0.11
N THR A 161 12.01 11.02 1.21
CA THR A 161 13.16 10.59 2.02
C THR A 161 13.10 9.09 2.27
N VAL A 162 14.18 8.39 1.91
CA VAL A 162 14.35 6.96 2.20
C VAL A 162 15.32 6.80 3.37
N LEU A 163 14.87 6.11 4.41
CA LEU A 163 15.65 5.74 5.58
C LEU A 163 15.82 4.21 5.57
N ASP A 164 17.02 3.75 5.19
CA ASP A 164 17.33 2.33 5.12
C ASP A 164 18.03 1.87 6.40
N GLY A 165 17.26 1.24 7.29
CA GLY A 165 17.74 0.62 8.53
C GLY A 165 18.04 -0.87 8.41
N SER A 166 18.12 -1.41 7.19
CA SER A 166 18.41 -2.83 6.96
C SER A 166 19.84 -3.20 7.37
N VAL A 167 20.04 -4.48 7.68
CA VAL A 167 21.38 -5.03 7.96
C VAL A 167 22.29 -4.90 6.75
N GLN A 168 21.72 -5.00 5.54
CA GLN A 168 22.47 -4.87 4.30
C GLN A 168 23.10 -3.47 4.16
N ASN A 169 22.37 -2.40 4.49
CA ASN A 169 22.90 -1.05 4.45
C ASN A 169 24.00 -0.85 5.49
N ARG A 170 23.83 -1.39 6.71
CA ARG A 170 24.87 -1.34 7.76
C ARG A 170 26.17 -2.04 7.34
N PHE A 171 26.09 -3.16 6.62
CA PHE A 171 27.28 -3.82 6.07
C PHE A 171 27.94 -2.99 4.96
N THR A 172 27.17 -2.32 4.15
CA THR A 172 27.69 -1.43 3.09
C THR A 172 28.41 -0.25 3.70
N GLU A 173 27.82 0.42 4.68
CA GLU A 173 28.44 1.53 5.43
C GLU A 173 29.74 1.11 6.14
N LEU A 174 29.76 -0.07 6.77
CA LEU A 174 30.98 -0.62 7.40
C LEU A 174 32.08 -0.90 6.37
N ARG A 175 31.72 -1.41 5.19
CA ARG A 175 32.70 -1.70 4.13
C ARG A 175 33.27 -0.41 3.54
N GLU A 176 32.50 0.66 3.44
CA GLU A 176 32.96 1.97 2.98
C GLU A 176 33.84 2.71 3.99
N GLN A 177 33.64 2.44 5.30
CA GLN A 177 34.49 3.00 6.37
C GLN A 177 35.83 2.28 6.51
N TRP A 178 35.99 1.06 5.98
CA TRP A 178 37.17 0.22 6.14
C TRP A 178 37.95 0.03 4.82
N GLY A 179 37.53 0.64 3.72
CA GLY A 179 38.22 0.68 2.42
C GLY A 179 38.81 2.04 2.14
#